data_8685166ffc95ec5e1bc1ee76e1729c32
#
_entry.id   8685166ffc95ec5e1bc1ee76e1729c32
#
_cell.length_a   1.000
_cell.length_b   1.000
_cell.length_c   1.000
_cell.angle_alpha   90.00
_cell.angle_beta   90.00
_cell.angle_gamma   90.00
#
_symmetry.space_group_name_H-M   'P 1'
#
loop_
_entity.id
_entity.type
_entity.pdbx_description
1 polymer ?
#
loop_
_entity_poly.entity_id
_entity_poly.type
_entity_poly.pdbx_seq_one_letter_code
_entity_poly.pdbx_strand_id
1 'polypeptide(L)'
;MLTINMKSELLYKELKKYGFGPFTGVADSVFGGFFIYLEELNEYIPAANEGLALSIASGSYLAGKKPVVLLQNAGIGNLINPQTSLNDLYKIKSLLMIGWRGNPNNPKDAPEHWLMGEKTLDLLKLISIESKILESLDDIKWANDKLQDNNTVALLINPGVIETYNKNISSNYEMTRYEALEIIAKKTKGMIRFSTTAMVSRELYEIDDSIKNFYIIGSMGHISAIALGTALQKNEKVIVLDGDGALLMHLGALSTIGNIKPKNLLHICLDNESYSSTGLQNTTSSTTHLDKVALNCGYKDSKTALTKNELENKLQELLNINGPNFLLVKVKPGNRDNVKRIELSPEEITKRFMNALK
;
A
#
# COMPACT_ATOMS: atom_id res chain seq x y z
N MET A 1 8.10 17.78 23.84
CA MET A 1 6.65 17.55 23.85
C MET A 1 6.38 16.18 24.41
N LEU A 2 5.52 16.05 25.41
CA LEU A 2 5.06 14.76 25.92
C LEU A 2 4.29 14.10 24.77
N THR A 3 4.77 12.97 24.30
CA THR A 3 4.07 12.17 23.27
C THR A 3 2.80 11.63 23.94
N ILE A 4 1.64 12.10 23.51
CA ILE A 4 0.37 11.57 23.97
C ILE A 4 0.26 10.17 23.37
N ASN A 5 0.38 9.13 24.19
CA ASN A 5 0.18 7.76 23.78
C ASN A 5 -1.32 7.42 23.92
N MET A 6 -2.09 7.73 22.88
CA MET A 6 -3.54 7.59 22.87
C MET A 6 -3.93 6.13 22.61
N LYS A 7 -4.70 5.53 23.52
CA LYS A 7 -5.23 4.18 23.34
C LYS A 7 -6.26 4.13 22.23
N SER A 8 -6.19 3.14 21.37
CA SER A 8 -7.13 2.91 20.27
C SER A 8 -8.59 2.86 20.73
N GLU A 9 -8.83 2.22 21.89
CA GLU A 9 -10.16 2.15 22.48
C GLU A 9 -10.74 3.52 22.87
N LEU A 10 -9.91 4.42 23.43
CA LEU A 10 -10.35 5.76 23.84
C LEU A 10 -10.65 6.62 22.62
N LEU A 11 -9.80 6.56 21.59
CA LEU A 11 -10.01 7.25 20.32
C LEU A 11 -11.34 6.79 19.67
N TYR A 12 -11.56 5.49 19.59
CA TYR A 12 -12.80 4.92 19.06
C TYR A 12 -14.03 5.38 19.84
N LYS A 13 -14.00 5.29 21.17
CA LYS A 13 -15.13 5.72 22.02
C LYS A 13 -15.48 7.20 21.83
N GLU A 14 -14.47 8.05 21.74
CA GLU A 14 -14.70 9.49 21.52
C GLU A 14 -15.26 9.76 20.13
N LEU A 15 -14.77 9.09 19.07
CA LEU A 15 -15.34 9.16 17.72
C LEU A 15 -16.82 8.71 17.72
N LYS A 16 -17.14 7.59 18.34
CA LYS A 16 -18.51 7.06 18.41
C LYS A 16 -19.45 7.96 19.22
N LYS A 17 -18.97 8.67 20.24
CA LYS A 17 -19.75 9.65 21.03
C LYS A 17 -20.31 10.77 20.14
N TYR A 18 -19.57 11.19 19.10
CA TYR A 18 -20.04 12.16 18.11
C TYR A 18 -20.74 11.52 16.91
N GLY A 19 -20.97 10.21 16.94
CA GLY A 19 -21.65 9.45 15.88
C GLY A 19 -20.81 9.17 14.65
N PHE A 20 -19.48 9.30 14.73
CA PHE A 20 -18.59 8.96 13.64
C PHE A 20 -18.57 7.46 13.33
N GLY A 21 -18.51 7.13 12.06
CA GLY A 21 -18.49 5.80 11.45
C GLY A 21 -19.46 5.70 10.26
N PRO A 22 -19.31 4.72 9.39
CA PRO A 22 -18.26 3.68 9.41
C PRO A 22 -16.84 4.21 9.16
N PHE A 23 -15.84 3.33 9.41
CA PHE A 23 -14.43 3.62 9.17
C PHE A 23 -13.97 2.89 7.92
N THR A 24 -13.33 3.59 7.00
CA THR A 24 -12.76 3.02 5.79
C THR A 24 -11.39 3.63 5.52
N GLY A 25 -10.54 2.96 4.77
CA GLY A 25 -9.21 3.53 4.49
C GLY A 25 -8.20 2.55 3.94
N VAL A 26 -6.96 3.01 3.88
CA VAL A 26 -5.77 2.24 3.51
C VAL A 26 -4.85 2.17 4.73
N ALA A 27 -4.36 0.98 5.05
CA ALA A 27 -3.53 0.75 6.23
C ALA A 27 -2.26 1.64 6.23
N ASP A 28 -1.99 2.28 7.37
CA ASP A 28 -0.80 3.10 7.59
C ASP A 28 -0.24 2.88 9.00
N SER A 29 1.09 2.84 9.11
CA SER A 29 1.82 2.59 10.35
C SER A 29 1.64 3.67 11.42
N VAL A 30 1.29 4.90 11.04
CA VAL A 30 1.08 6.02 11.98
C VAL A 30 -0.10 5.77 12.91
N PHE A 31 -1.10 5.02 12.46
CA PHE A 31 -2.28 4.70 13.26
C PHE A 31 -2.04 3.61 14.32
N GLY A 32 -0.83 3.04 14.35
CA GLY A 32 -0.49 2.01 15.35
C GLY A 32 -1.51 0.88 15.40
N GLY A 33 -2.14 0.69 16.57
CA GLY A 33 -3.14 -0.36 16.80
C GLY A 33 -4.55 -0.02 16.35
N PHE A 34 -4.84 1.20 15.88
CA PHE A 34 -6.23 1.61 15.66
C PHE A 34 -6.92 0.81 14.54
N PHE A 35 -6.23 0.52 13.43
CA PHE A 35 -6.77 -0.33 12.37
C PHE A 35 -7.11 -1.74 12.87
N ILE A 36 -6.22 -2.34 13.66
CA ILE A 36 -6.43 -3.70 14.21
C ILE A 36 -7.61 -3.70 15.17
N TYR A 37 -7.70 -2.68 16.02
CA TYR A 37 -8.83 -2.52 16.93
C TYR A 37 -10.17 -2.41 16.18
N LEU A 38 -10.20 -1.67 15.07
CA LEU A 38 -11.40 -1.57 14.22
C LEU A 38 -11.71 -2.89 13.50
N GLU A 39 -10.70 -3.66 13.07
CA GLU A 39 -10.87 -4.99 12.48
C GLU A 39 -11.48 -5.97 13.50
N GLU A 40 -11.00 -5.98 14.75
CA GLU A 40 -11.54 -6.83 15.82
C GLU A 40 -13.00 -6.53 16.15
N LEU A 41 -13.40 -5.26 16.01
CA LEU A 41 -14.79 -4.84 16.19
C LEU A 41 -15.67 -5.03 14.94
N ASN A 42 -15.11 -5.50 13.81
CA ASN A 42 -15.77 -5.52 12.49
C ASN A 42 -16.33 -4.15 12.06
N GLU A 43 -15.66 -3.07 12.42
CA GLU A 43 -16.03 -1.68 12.10
C GLU A 43 -15.16 -1.06 10.99
N TYR A 44 -14.19 -1.83 10.46
CA TYR A 44 -13.30 -1.38 9.40
C TYR A 44 -13.70 -1.92 8.02
N ILE A 45 -13.78 -1.03 7.04
CA ILE A 45 -14.00 -1.37 5.63
C ILE A 45 -12.69 -1.11 4.90
N PRO A 46 -11.91 -2.14 4.56
CA PRO A 46 -10.65 -1.97 3.85
C PRO A 46 -10.90 -1.48 2.42
N ALA A 47 -10.17 -0.45 2.02
CA ALA A 47 -10.20 0.08 0.66
C ALA A 47 -8.86 -0.18 -0.04
N ALA A 48 -8.91 -0.49 -1.33
CA ALA A 48 -7.72 -0.75 -2.11
C ALA A 48 -6.83 0.49 -2.29
N ASN A 49 -7.45 1.68 -2.37
CA ASN A 49 -6.76 2.97 -2.42
C ASN A 49 -7.62 4.08 -1.79
N GLU A 50 -7.03 5.24 -1.60
CA GLU A 50 -7.65 6.34 -0.85
C GLU A 50 -8.84 6.97 -1.59
N GLY A 51 -8.82 7.00 -2.92
CA GLY A 51 -9.95 7.45 -3.73
C GLY A 51 -11.17 6.54 -3.57
N LEU A 52 -10.96 5.22 -3.52
CA LEU A 52 -12.00 4.24 -3.22
C LEU A 52 -12.51 4.42 -1.78
N ALA A 53 -11.61 4.62 -0.81
CA ALA A 53 -11.99 4.86 0.58
C ALA A 53 -12.93 6.08 0.70
N LEU A 54 -12.55 7.21 0.08
CA LEU A 54 -13.39 8.41 0.08
C LEU A 54 -14.74 8.16 -0.60
N SER A 55 -14.77 7.38 -1.67
CA SER A 55 -16.01 7.04 -2.37
C SER A 55 -16.95 6.16 -1.53
N ILE A 56 -16.40 5.19 -0.77
CA ILE A 56 -17.17 4.40 0.20
C ILE A 56 -17.74 5.30 1.31
N ALA A 57 -16.91 6.21 1.81
CA ALA A 57 -17.32 7.20 2.80
C ALA A 57 -18.46 8.09 2.25
N SER A 58 -18.36 8.53 0.99
CA SER A 58 -19.40 9.34 0.35
C SER A 58 -20.73 8.60 0.27
N GLY A 59 -20.74 7.34 -0.13
CA GLY A 59 -21.93 6.50 -0.11
C GLY A 59 -22.52 6.32 1.29
N SER A 60 -21.66 6.19 2.29
CA SER A 60 -22.08 6.09 3.70
C SER A 60 -22.72 7.38 4.22
N TYR A 61 -22.17 8.54 3.82
CA TYR A 61 -22.79 9.85 4.14
C TYR A 61 -24.16 9.99 3.51
N LEU A 62 -24.31 9.61 2.24
CA LEU A 62 -25.62 9.64 1.56
C LEU A 62 -26.66 8.73 2.23
N ALA A 63 -26.20 7.69 2.94
CA ALA A 63 -27.03 6.82 3.78
C ALA A 63 -27.23 7.36 5.22
N GLY A 64 -26.89 8.63 5.49
CA GLY A 64 -27.11 9.30 6.78
C GLY A 64 -26.07 9.00 7.85
N LYS A 65 -24.85 8.51 7.49
CA LYS A 65 -23.76 8.27 8.44
C LYS A 65 -22.76 9.44 8.47
N LYS A 66 -21.89 9.45 9.48
CA LYS A 66 -20.74 10.37 9.59
C LYS A 66 -19.44 9.60 9.34
N PRO A 67 -19.07 9.32 8.08
CA PRO A 67 -17.96 8.43 7.76
C PRO A 67 -16.59 9.02 8.14
N VAL A 68 -15.65 8.13 8.41
CA VAL A 68 -14.25 8.44 8.68
C VAL A 68 -13.36 7.73 7.67
N VAL A 69 -12.47 8.48 7.03
CA VAL A 69 -11.47 7.95 6.09
C VAL A 69 -10.10 7.99 6.76
N LEU A 70 -9.44 6.84 6.83
CA LEU A 70 -8.12 6.65 7.42
C LEU A 70 -7.09 6.48 6.30
N LEU A 71 -6.05 7.32 6.28
CA LEU A 71 -5.05 7.27 5.20
C LEU A 71 -3.71 7.86 5.62
N GLN A 72 -2.65 7.52 4.89
CA GLN A 72 -1.38 8.22 4.97
C GLN A 72 -1.43 9.51 4.15
N ASN A 73 -0.69 10.55 4.53
CA ASN A 73 -0.64 11.80 3.77
C ASN A 73 -0.17 11.64 2.31
N ALA A 74 0.66 10.64 2.01
CA ALA A 74 1.03 10.33 0.62
C ALA A 74 -0.19 9.94 -0.25
N GLY A 75 -1.23 9.37 0.37
CA GLY A 75 -2.47 8.98 -0.30
C GLY A 75 -3.41 10.14 -0.64
N ILE A 76 -3.14 11.37 -0.16
CA ILE A 76 -3.93 12.56 -0.53
C ILE A 76 -4.02 12.71 -2.05
N GLY A 77 -2.94 12.39 -2.78
CA GLY A 77 -2.93 12.43 -4.23
C GLY A 77 -4.04 11.62 -4.89
N ASN A 78 -4.37 10.46 -4.35
CA ASN A 78 -5.40 9.55 -4.89
C ASN A 78 -6.84 10.04 -4.60
N LEU A 79 -7.03 10.86 -3.59
CA LEU A 79 -8.36 11.36 -3.22
C LEU A 79 -8.69 12.76 -3.77
N ILE A 80 -7.73 13.47 -4.39
CA ILE A 80 -7.96 14.85 -4.87
C ILE A 80 -9.16 14.92 -5.81
N ASN A 81 -9.20 14.06 -6.83
CA ASN A 81 -10.30 14.07 -7.79
C ASN A 81 -11.66 13.75 -7.15
N PRO A 82 -11.87 12.65 -6.41
CA PRO A 82 -13.15 12.40 -5.75
C PRO A 82 -13.50 13.46 -4.67
N GLN A 83 -12.51 14.07 -4.01
CA GLN A 83 -12.77 15.16 -3.09
C GLN A 83 -13.34 16.38 -3.81
N THR A 84 -12.69 16.84 -4.86
CA THR A 84 -13.04 18.10 -5.53
C THR A 84 -14.22 17.98 -6.49
N SER A 85 -14.33 16.85 -7.21
CA SER A 85 -15.37 16.64 -8.23
C SER A 85 -16.62 15.90 -7.72
N LEU A 86 -16.56 15.32 -6.51
CA LEU A 86 -17.69 14.67 -5.87
C LEU A 86 -18.02 15.33 -4.53
N ASN A 87 -17.17 15.18 -3.49
CA ASN A 87 -17.54 15.60 -2.15
C ASN A 87 -17.79 17.11 -2.04
N ASP A 88 -16.91 17.94 -2.58
CA ASP A 88 -17.08 19.39 -2.57
C ASP A 88 -18.30 19.84 -3.36
N LEU A 89 -18.49 19.27 -4.55
CA LEU A 89 -19.56 19.66 -5.46
C LEU A 89 -20.94 19.28 -4.93
N TYR A 90 -21.06 18.07 -4.38
CA TYR A 90 -22.32 17.51 -3.85
C TYR A 90 -22.52 17.80 -2.35
N LYS A 91 -21.61 18.52 -1.72
CA LYS A 91 -21.66 18.86 -0.28
C LYS A 91 -21.69 17.62 0.63
N ILE A 92 -20.96 16.59 0.23
CA ILE A 92 -20.81 15.34 0.98
C ILE A 92 -19.76 15.52 2.06
N LYS A 93 -20.09 15.16 3.29
CA LYS A 93 -19.24 15.37 4.47
C LYS A 93 -18.49 14.10 4.87
N SER A 94 -17.23 14.25 5.21
CA SER A 94 -16.42 13.16 5.78
C SER A 94 -15.31 13.72 6.69
N LEU A 95 -14.94 12.94 7.69
CA LEU A 95 -13.74 13.19 8.49
C LEU A 95 -12.58 12.41 7.87
N LEU A 96 -11.51 13.10 7.47
CA LEU A 96 -10.24 12.47 7.13
C LEU A 96 -9.36 12.41 8.38
N MET A 97 -8.87 11.24 8.73
CA MET A 97 -7.79 11.06 9.69
C MET A 97 -6.54 10.68 8.92
N ILE A 98 -5.53 11.52 8.98
CA ILE A 98 -4.37 11.44 8.07
C ILE A 98 -3.10 11.21 8.88
N GLY A 99 -2.45 10.07 8.70
CA GLY A 99 -1.12 9.82 9.23
C GLY A 99 -0.10 10.74 8.56
N TRP A 100 0.53 11.63 9.34
CA TRP A 100 1.45 12.63 8.81
C TRP A 100 2.89 12.14 8.81
N ARG A 101 3.26 11.41 7.76
CA ARG A 101 4.63 10.98 7.50
C ARG A 101 5.45 12.14 6.94
N GLY A 102 6.71 12.21 7.30
CA GLY A 102 7.62 13.25 6.82
C GLY A 102 7.29 14.66 7.34
N ASN A 103 6.58 14.79 8.46
CA ASN A 103 6.32 16.08 9.09
C ASN A 103 7.65 16.82 9.34
N PRO A 104 7.80 18.07 8.87
CA PRO A 104 9.03 18.86 9.04
C PRO A 104 9.50 19.00 10.50
N ASN A 105 8.56 18.96 11.45
CA ASN A 105 8.86 19.00 12.89
C ASN A 105 9.31 17.63 13.45
N ASN A 106 9.31 16.57 12.63
CA ASN A 106 9.78 15.23 12.97
C ASN A 106 10.69 14.67 11.87
N PRO A 107 11.94 15.17 11.73
CA PRO A 107 12.79 15.02 10.55
C PRO A 107 13.40 13.61 10.35
N LYS A 108 13.04 12.60 11.15
CA LYS A 108 13.65 11.25 11.10
C LYS A 108 12.93 10.27 10.16
N ASP A 109 12.05 10.74 9.29
CA ASP A 109 11.34 9.86 8.37
C ASP A 109 12.13 9.55 7.09
N ALA A 110 11.68 8.55 6.34
CA ALA A 110 12.32 8.10 5.11
C ALA A 110 12.16 9.10 3.96
N PRO A 111 13.11 9.15 2.99
CA PRO A 111 13.14 10.16 1.94
C PRO A 111 11.86 10.24 1.09
N GLU A 112 11.19 9.13 0.88
CA GLU A 112 9.92 9.03 0.14
C GLU A 112 8.78 9.83 0.77
N HIS A 113 8.91 10.21 2.05
CA HIS A 113 7.88 10.96 2.77
C HIS A 113 8.17 12.46 2.88
N TRP A 114 9.40 12.92 2.61
CA TRP A 114 9.82 14.30 2.92
C TRP A 114 8.99 15.36 2.19
N LEU A 115 8.87 15.25 0.87
CA LEU A 115 8.13 16.24 0.07
C LEU A 115 6.65 16.28 0.47
N MET A 116 6.01 15.09 0.55
CA MET A 116 4.60 15.03 0.96
C MET A 116 4.41 15.49 2.40
N GLY A 117 5.34 15.19 3.29
CA GLY A 117 5.31 15.67 4.68
C GLY A 117 5.31 17.20 4.76
N GLU A 118 6.23 17.84 4.01
CA GLU A 118 6.31 19.31 3.92
C GLU A 118 5.04 19.93 3.29
N LYS A 119 4.51 19.32 2.24
CA LYS A 119 3.41 19.89 1.45
C LYS A 119 2.02 19.47 1.89
N THR A 120 1.87 18.64 2.92
CA THR A 120 0.56 18.13 3.37
C THR A 120 -0.43 19.24 3.67
N LEU A 121 -0.02 20.25 4.44
CA LEU A 121 -0.92 21.37 4.80
C LEU A 121 -1.28 22.24 3.59
N ASP A 122 -0.32 22.51 2.71
CA ASP A 122 -0.54 23.27 1.49
C ASP A 122 -1.53 22.54 0.54
N LEU A 123 -1.40 21.23 0.40
CA LEU A 123 -2.30 20.40 -0.41
C LEU A 123 -3.72 20.39 0.16
N LEU A 124 -3.89 20.20 1.47
CA LEU A 124 -5.20 20.22 2.10
C LEU A 124 -5.88 21.59 1.91
N LYS A 125 -5.13 22.68 2.11
CA LYS A 125 -5.62 24.03 1.85
C LYS A 125 -5.99 24.25 0.39
N LEU A 126 -5.18 23.74 -0.57
CA LEU A 126 -5.45 23.87 -2.00
C LEU A 126 -6.78 23.22 -2.41
N ILE A 127 -7.13 22.10 -1.79
CA ILE A 127 -8.41 21.40 -2.02
C ILE A 127 -9.49 21.73 -1.00
N SER A 128 -9.36 22.90 -0.34
CA SER A 128 -10.35 23.48 0.58
C SER A 128 -10.71 22.59 1.78
N ILE A 129 -9.78 21.77 2.25
CA ILE A 129 -9.94 20.96 3.46
C ILE A 129 -9.31 21.70 4.66
N GLU A 130 -10.15 22.09 5.61
CA GLU A 130 -9.68 22.62 6.89
C GLU A 130 -9.10 21.49 7.74
N SER A 131 -7.91 21.70 8.31
CA SER A 131 -7.19 20.66 9.03
C SER A 131 -6.66 21.11 10.38
N LYS A 132 -6.53 20.15 11.31
CA LYS A 132 -5.95 20.34 12.64
C LYS A 132 -5.08 19.14 13.01
N ILE A 133 -4.03 19.36 13.79
CA ILE A 133 -3.24 18.27 14.37
C ILE A 133 -4.02 17.67 15.53
N LEU A 134 -4.10 16.33 15.57
CA LEU A 134 -4.70 15.59 16.68
C LEU A 134 -3.72 15.58 17.87
N GLU A 135 -3.96 16.42 18.86
CA GLU A 135 -3.16 16.53 20.08
C GLU A 135 -3.92 16.02 21.32
N SER A 136 -5.25 15.96 21.25
CA SER A 136 -6.12 15.48 22.34
C SER A 136 -7.43 14.94 21.81
N LEU A 137 -8.20 14.26 22.66
CA LEU A 137 -9.55 13.80 22.30
C LEU A 137 -10.53 14.96 22.04
N ASP A 138 -10.24 16.16 22.57
CA ASP A 138 -11.07 17.37 22.31
C ASP A 138 -11.03 17.80 20.84
N ASP A 139 -9.98 17.40 20.10
CA ASP A 139 -9.86 17.68 18.66
C ASP A 139 -10.90 16.93 17.82
N ILE A 140 -11.46 15.85 18.35
CA ILE A 140 -12.61 15.15 17.76
C ILE A 140 -13.87 16.03 17.80
N LYS A 141 -14.07 16.74 18.92
CA LYS A 141 -15.15 17.73 19.02
C LYS A 141 -14.97 18.84 17.99
N TRP A 142 -13.75 19.38 17.85
CA TRP A 142 -13.45 20.36 16.83
C TRP A 142 -13.83 19.86 15.42
N ALA A 143 -13.42 18.62 15.06
CA ALA A 143 -13.77 18.04 13.78
C ALA A 143 -15.28 17.91 13.59
N ASN A 144 -16.00 17.46 14.61
CA ASN A 144 -17.46 17.38 14.57
C ASN A 144 -18.13 18.74 14.36
N ASP A 145 -17.67 19.78 15.07
CA ASP A 145 -18.24 21.14 14.98
C ASP A 145 -17.95 21.74 13.59
N LYS A 146 -16.72 21.56 13.08
CA LYS A 146 -16.32 22.05 11.74
C LYS A 146 -17.07 21.37 10.59
N LEU A 147 -17.44 20.11 10.73
CA LEU A 147 -18.27 19.40 9.74
C LEU A 147 -19.69 19.97 9.62
N GLN A 148 -20.14 20.82 10.54
CA GLN A 148 -21.42 21.52 10.36
C GLN A 148 -21.32 22.50 9.18
N ASP A 149 -20.22 23.25 9.09
CA ASP A 149 -19.99 24.32 8.12
C ASP A 149 -19.19 23.86 6.87
N ASN A 150 -18.40 22.81 7.00
CA ASN A 150 -17.51 22.29 5.95
C ASN A 150 -17.98 20.93 5.40
N ASN A 151 -17.61 20.62 4.15
CA ASN A 151 -17.94 19.33 3.53
C ASN A 151 -17.01 18.21 4.02
N THR A 152 -15.73 18.50 4.14
CA THR A 152 -14.68 17.58 4.59
C THR A 152 -13.70 18.33 5.48
N VAL A 153 -13.28 17.72 6.57
CA VAL A 153 -12.22 18.23 7.45
C VAL A 153 -11.19 17.16 7.73
N ALA A 154 -9.98 17.53 8.14
CA ALA A 154 -8.91 16.60 8.40
C ALA A 154 -8.32 16.75 9.81
N LEU A 155 -8.05 15.59 10.46
CA LEU A 155 -7.21 15.48 11.63
C LEU A 155 -5.88 14.83 11.23
N LEU A 156 -4.78 15.55 11.45
CA LEU A 156 -3.43 15.09 11.16
C LEU A 156 -2.84 14.38 12.38
N ILE A 157 -2.33 13.19 12.20
CA ILE A 157 -1.81 12.33 13.27
C ILE A 157 -0.31 12.18 13.10
N ASN A 158 0.45 12.63 14.09
CA ASN A 158 1.90 12.42 14.13
C ASN A 158 2.25 10.98 14.52
N PRO A 159 3.38 10.43 14.03
CA PRO A 159 3.87 9.12 14.49
C PRO A 159 4.03 9.07 16.01
N GLY A 160 3.54 7.99 16.62
CA GLY A 160 3.63 7.75 18.07
C GLY A 160 2.51 8.40 18.90
N VAL A 161 1.54 9.07 18.27
CA VAL A 161 0.33 9.61 18.97
C VAL A 161 -0.62 8.49 19.37
N ILE A 162 -0.77 7.47 18.53
CA ILE A 162 -1.60 6.30 18.81
C ILE A 162 -0.68 5.14 19.21
N GLU A 163 -1.03 4.42 20.27
CA GLU A 163 -0.26 3.28 20.75
C GLU A 163 -0.18 2.14 19.72
N THR A 164 0.94 1.42 19.73
CA THR A 164 1.12 0.23 18.90
C THR A 164 0.33 -0.95 19.49
N TYR A 165 -0.12 -1.82 18.62
CA TYR A 165 -0.82 -3.06 18.97
C TYR A 165 -0.18 -4.23 18.23
N ASN A 166 0.12 -5.31 18.94
CA ASN A 166 0.71 -6.50 18.34
C ASN A 166 -0.40 -7.50 18.00
N LYS A 167 -0.63 -7.74 16.72
CA LYS A 167 -1.54 -8.78 16.23
C LYS A 167 -0.78 -10.09 16.13
N ASN A 168 -1.26 -11.12 16.81
CA ASN A 168 -0.78 -12.48 16.63
C ASN A 168 -1.44 -13.07 15.37
N ILE A 169 -0.64 -13.39 14.35
CA ILE A 169 -1.14 -14.03 13.14
C ILE A 169 -0.60 -15.45 13.07
N SER A 170 -1.50 -16.39 12.95
CA SER A 170 -1.18 -17.77 12.54
C SER A 170 -1.35 -17.91 11.03
N SER A 171 -0.48 -18.69 10.40
CA SER A 171 -0.56 -18.97 8.96
C SER A 171 -0.18 -20.42 8.70
N ASN A 172 -0.90 -21.06 7.79
CA ASN A 172 -0.62 -22.41 7.33
C ASN A 172 0.29 -22.44 6.08
N TYR A 173 0.74 -21.28 5.60
CA TYR A 173 1.65 -21.22 4.44
C TYR A 173 3.03 -21.77 4.83
N GLU A 174 3.68 -22.47 3.88
CA GLU A 174 4.97 -23.13 4.11
C GLU A 174 6.12 -22.12 4.17
N MET A 175 6.15 -21.20 3.20
CA MET A 175 7.29 -20.29 2.96
C MET A 175 7.12 -18.95 3.65
N THR A 176 8.22 -18.38 4.13
CA THR A 176 8.34 -16.94 4.35
C THR A 176 8.56 -16.21 3.02
N ARG A 177 8.31 -14.90 3.01
CA ARG A 177 8.61 -14.05 1.84
C ARG A 177 10.10 -14.13 1.46
N TYR A 178 10.98 -14.13 2.45
CA TYR A 178 12.43 -14.21 2.25
C TYR A 178 12.83 -15.50 1.54
N GLU A 179 12.38 -16.66 2.01
CA GLU A 179 12.66 -17.96 1.36
C GLU A 179 12.12 -18.01 -0.09
N ALA A 180 10.95 -17.45 -0.34
CA ALA A 180 10.41 -17.36 -1.69
C ALA A 180 11.30 -16.46 -2.59
N LEU A 181 11.76 -15.32 -2.07
CA LEU A 181 12.66 -14.42 -2.80
C LEU A 181 14.02 -15.04 -3.07
N GLU A 182 14.60 -15.88 -2.18
CA GLU A 182 15.84 -16.62 -2.45
C GLU A 182 15.69 -17.55 -3.66
N ILE A 183 14.59 -18.31 -3.73
CA ILE A 183 14.29 -19.17 -4.87
C ILE A 183 14.14 -18.36 -6.16
N ILE A 184 13.35 -17.27 -6.09
CA ILE A 184 13.09 -16.42 -7.25
C ILE A 184 14.38 -15.74 -7.72
N ALA A 185 15.18 -15.17 -6.82
CA ALA A 185 16.43 -14.49 -7.16
C ALA A 185 17.42 -15.44 -7.84
N LYS A 186 17.55 -16.67 -7.33
CA LYS A 186 18.39 -17.72 -7.92
C LYS A 186 17.97 -18.08 -9.35
N LYS A 187 16.66 -18.26 -9.58
CA LYS A 187 16.11 -18.66 -10.90
C LYS A 187 16.10 -17.50 -11.91
N THR A 188 16.05 -16.27 -11.46
CA THR A 188 15.99 -15.07 -12.32
C THR A 188 17.31 -14.29 -12.34
N LYS A 189 18.41 -14.92 -11.95
CA LYS A 189 19.73 -14.28 -11.91
C LYS A 189 20.11 -13.68 -13.26
N GLY A 190 20.54 -12.41 -13.25
CA GLY A 190 20.92 -11.66 -14.44
C GLY A 190 19.75 -11.12 -15.30
N MET A 191 18.50 -11.44 -14.95
CA MET A 191 17.32 -10.88 -15.61
C MET A 191 17.03 -9.47 -15.09
N ILE A 192 16.21 -8.71 -15.83
CA ILE A 192 15.69 -7.41 -15.39
C ILE A 192 14.62 -7.64 -14.34
N ARG A 193 14.80 -7.07 -13.14
CA ARG A 193 13.85 -7.24 -12.02
C ARG A 193 13.39 -5.90 -11.50
N PHE A 194 12.08 -5.78 -11.29
CA PHE A 194 11.42 -4.66 -10.64
C PHE A 194 10.79 -5.15 -9.35
N SER A 195 11.06 -4.51 -8.22
CA SER A 195 10.50 -4.90 -6.92
C SER A 195 9.71 -3.77 -6.28
N THR A 196 8.57 -4.14 -5.70
CA THR A 196 7.67 -3.20 -5.01
C THR A 196 8.26 -2.68 -3.70
N THR A 197 7.62 -1.70 -3.12
CA THR A 197 8.05 -0.98 -1.90
C THR A 197 8.23 -1.89 -0.69
N ALA A 198 8.82 -1.33 0.35
CA ALA A 198 9.00 -1.94 1.67
C ALA A 198 9.85 -3.22 1.66
N MET A 199 9.35 -4.32 2.24
CA MET A 199 10.17 -5.49 2.57
C MET A 199 10.59 -6.28 1.33
N VAL A 200 9.79 -6.32 0.26
CA VAL A 200 10.14 -7.05 -0.97
C VAL A 200 11.43 -6.49 -1.57
N SER A 201 11.53 -5.16 -1.70
CA SER A 201 12.75 -4.53 -2.22
C SER A 201 13.95 -4.68 -1.28
N ARG A 202 13.74 -4.55 0.03
CA ARG A 202 14.83 -4.66 1.02
C ARG A 202 15.39 -6.07 1.09
N GLU A 203 14.53 -7.08 1.12
CA GLU A 203 14.94 -8.49 1.16
C GLU A 203 15.61 -8.91 -0.14
N LEU A 204 15.09 -8.47 -1.31
CA LEU A 204 15.75 -8.71 -2.59
C LEU A 204 17.14 -8.07 -2.66
N TYR A 205 17.28 -6.84 -2.14
CA TYR A 205 18.56 -6.13 -2.07
C TYR A 205 19.59 -6.90 -1.22
N GLU A 206 19.15 -7.48 -0.12
CA GLU A 206 20.01 -8.29 0.77
C GLU A 206 20.40 -9.64 0.13
N ILE A 207 19.44 -10.29 -0.58
CA ILE A 207 19.65 -11.63 -1.18
C ILE A 207 20.55 -11.57 -2.43
N ASP A 208 20.25 -10.64 -3.33
CA ASP A 208 20.92 -10.56 -4.64
C ASP A 208 20.82 -9.14 -5.20
N ASP A 209 21.67 -8.22 -4.70
CA ASP A 209 21.78 -6.91 -5.30
C ASP A 209 22.42 -6.98 -6.68
N SER A 210 21.68 -6.57 -7.70
CA SER A 210 22.09 -6.57 -9.09
C SER A 210 21.86 -5.21 -9.72
N ILE A 211 22.75 -4.81 -10.64
CA ILE A 211 22.58 -3.58 -11.42
C ILE A 211 21.34 -3.61 -12.32
N LYS A 212 20.77 -4.80 -12.58
CA LYS A 212 19.50 -4.99 -13.30
C LYS A 212 18.28 -5.07 -12.39
N ASN A 213 18.44 -4.76 -11.09
CA ASN A 213 17.32 -4.60 -10.16
C ASN A 213 16.92 -3.14 -10.03
N PHE A 214 15.65 -2.86 -10.21
CA PHE A 214 15.05 -1.58 -9.90
C PHE A 214 14.16 -1.71 -8.67
N TYR A 215 14.57 -1.07 -7.59
CA TYR A 215 13.86 -1.06 -6.30
C TYR A 215 13.05 0.22 -6.18
N ILE A 216 11.73 0.14 -6.01
CA ILE A 216 10.98 1.33 -5.63
C ILE A 216 10.87 1.45 -4.12
N ILE A 217 11.02 2.67 -3.61
CA ILE A 217 10.89 2.96 -2.17
C ILE A 217 9.54 3.60 -1.83
N GLY A 218 8.92 4.24 -2.81
CA GLY A 218 7.58 4.85 -2.74
C GLY A 218 6.69 4.40 -3.88
N SER A 219 5.57 5.11 -4.13
CA SER A 219 4.63 4.82 -5.24
C SER A 219 4.09 3.39 -5.22
N MET A 220 3.63 2.92 -4.07
CA MET A 220 3.03 1.60 -3.90
C MET A 220 1.96 1.33 -4.96
N GLY A 221 1.96 0.13 -5.53
CA GLY A 221 1.00 -0.31 -6.54
C GLY A 221 1.37 -0.01 -8.00
N HIS A 222 2.48 0.70 -8.26
CA HIS A 222 2.86 1.10 -9.63
C HIS A 222 3.96 0.24 -10.26
N ILE A 223 4.53 -0.73 -9.53
CA ILE A 223 5.70 -1.47 -10.00
C ILE A 223 5.44 -2.25 -11.30
N SER A 224 4.27 -2.85 -11.44
CA SER A 224 3.89 -3.60 -12.64
C SER A 224 3.75 -2.71 -13.87
N ALA A 225 3.22 -1.50 -13.71
CA ALA A 225 3.12 -0.50 -14.78
C ALA A 225 4.50 0.05 -15.20
N ILE A 226 5.40 0.30 -14.22
CA ILE A 226 6.79 0.71 -14.50
C ILE A 226 7.51 -0.40 -15.29
N ALA A 227 7.36 -1.64 -14.87
CA ALA A 227 7.96 -2.79 -15.55
C ALA A 227 7.38 -3.01 -16.95
N LEU A 228 6.07 -2.78 -17.16
CA LEU A 228 5.46 -2.80 -18.49
C LEU A 228 6.17 -1.81 -19.43
N GLY A 229 6.40 -0.58 -18.98
CA GLY A 229 7.11 0.42 -19.77
C GLY A 229 8.48 -0.07 -20.25
N THR A 230 9.24 -0.76 -19.38
CA THR A 230 10.53 -1.36 -19.74
C THR A 230 10.36 -2.58 -20.65
N ALA A 231 9.39 -3.45 -20.40
CA ALA A 231 9.13 -4.63 -21.22
C ALA A 231 8.80 -4.31 -22.67
N LEU A 232 8.20 -3.15 -22.93
CA LEU A 232 7.89 -2.67 -24.27
C LEU A 232 9.13 -2.15 -25.04
N GLN A 233 10.22 -1.86 -24.35
CA GLN A 233 11.44 -1.28 -24.94
C GLN A 233 12.61 -2.26 -24.97
N LYS A 234 12.48 -3.43 -24.32
CA LYS A 234 13.53 -4.46 -24.23
C LYS A 234 13.00 -5.81 -24.65
N ASN A 235 13.89 -6.66 -25.18
CA ASN A 235 13.55 -8.04 -25.55
C ASN A 235 13.83 -9.02 -24.41
N GLU A 236 14.67 -8.64 -23.45
CA GLU A 236 15.01 -9.46 -22.30
C GLU A 236 13.78 -9.71 -21.41
N LYS A 237 13.80 -10.84 -20.69
CA LYS A 237 12.75 -11.15 -19.72
C LYS A 237 12.74 -10.09 -18.60
N VAL A 238 11.56 -9.56 -18.33
CA VAL A 238 11.28 -8.58 -17.27
C VAL A 238 10.46 -9.27 -16.19
N ILE A 239 10.98 -9.26 -14.97
CA ILE A 239 10.37 -9.87 -13.78
C ILE A 239 9.83 -8.76 -12.89
N VAL A 240 8.56 -8.85 -12.52
CA VAL A 240 7.93 -7.99 -11.53
C VAL A 240 7.81 -8.77 -10.23
N LEU A 241 8.29 -8.21 -9.13
CA LEU A 241 8.14 -8.73 -7.77
C LEU A 241 7.22 -7.78 -7.01
N ASP A 242 5.96 -8.14 -6.92
CA ASP A 242 4.91 -7.35 -6.30
C ASP A 242 4.44 -7.98 -4.97
N GLY A 243 3.66 -7.25 -4.21
CA GLY A 243 2.93 -7.74 -3.03
C GLY A 243 1.43 -7.62 -3.26
N ASP A 244 0.65 -8.42 -2.53
CA ASP A 244 -0.82 -8.43 -2.63
C ASP A 244 -1.45 -7.07 -2.38
N GLY A 245 -1.09 -6.39 -1.29
CA GLY A 245 -1.61 -5.07 -0.97
C GLY A 245 -1.22 -4.00 -2.00
N ALA A 246 0.00 -4.08 -2.56
CA ALA A 246 0.45 -3.18 -3.61
C ALA A 246 -0.31 -3.43 -4.93
N LEU A 247 -0.44 -4.69 -5.33
CA LEU A 247 -1.19 -5.06 -6.53
C LEU A 247 -2.66 -4.65 -6.45
N LEU A 248 -3.31 -4.88 -5.31
CA LEU A 248 -4.71 -4.50 -5.07
C LEU A 248 -4.93 -2.99 -5.19
N MET A 249 -3.95 -2.17 -4.79
CA MET A 249 -4.06 -0.70 -4.85
C MET A 249 -4.30 -0.19 -6.27
N HIS A 250 -3.70 -0.84 -7.27
CA HIS A 250 -3.86 -0.50 -8.70
C HIS A 250 -4.14 -1.73 -9.57
N LEU A 251 -5.12 -2.53 -9.16
CA LEU A 251 -5.49 -3.79 -9.82
C LEU A 251 -5.80 -3.63 -11.32
N GLY A 252 -6.24 -2.44 -11.75
CA GLY A 252 -6.45 -2.09 -13.15
C GLY A 252 -5.19 -2.20 -14.03
N ALA A 253 -4.00 -2.20 -13.45
CA ALA A 253 -2.75 -2.44 -14.19
C ALA A 253 -2.73 -3.81 -14.86
N LEU A 254 -3.36 -4.83 -14.25
CA LEU A 254 -3.49 -6.16 -14.86
C LEU A 254 -4.25 -6.11 -16.19
N SER A 255 -5.32 -5.32 -16.25
CA SER A 255 -6.11 -5.15 -17.49
C SER A 255 -5.26 -4.49 -18.59
N THR A 256 -4.49 -3.46 -18.25
CA THR A 256 -3.59 -2.80 -19.21
C THR A 256 -2.53 -3.76 -19.73
N ILE A 257 -1.86 -4.50 -18.84
CA ILE A 257 -0.82 -5.47 -19.20
C ILE A 257 -1.41 -6.59 -20.08
N GLY A 258 -2.56 -7.13 -19.68
CA GLY A 258 -3.24 -8.19 -20.44
C GLY A 258 -3.73 -7.75 -21.80
N ASN A 259 -4.12 -6.48 -21.97
CA ASN A 259 -4.48 -5.90 -23.28
C ASN A 259 -3.25 -5.71 -24.19
N ILE A 260 -2.13 -5.21 -23.64
CA ILE A 260 -0.90 -4.95 -24.40
C ILE A 260 -0.15 -6.25 -24.75
N LYS A 261 -0.22 -7.26 -23.90
CA LYS A 261 0.36 -8.62 -24.07
C LYS A 261 1.89 -8.62 -24.31
N PRO A 262 2.70 -8.01 -23.43
CA PRO A 262 4.16 -8.04 -23.56
C PRO A 262 4.66 -9.49 -23.41
N LYS A 263 5.35 -10.02 -24.45
CA LYS A 263 5.77 -11.43 -24.49
C LYS A 263 6.87 -11.77 -23.47
N ASN A 264 7.57 -10.79 -22.96
CA ASN A 264 8.74 -10.94 -22.10
C ASN A 264 8.46 -10.61 -20.63
N LEU A 265 7.19 -10.38 -20.19
CA LEU A 265 6.87 -10.00 -18.83
C LEU A 265 6.37 -11.19 -18.01
N LEU A 266 6.99 -11.41 -16.84
CA LEU A 266 6.52 -12.30 -15.79
C LEU A 266 6.24 -11.49 -14.52
N HIS A 267 4.98 -11.47 -14.07
CA HIS A 267 4.52 -10.80 -12.88
C HIS A 267 4.37 -11.81 -11.73
N ILE A 268 5.16 -11.67 -10.69
CA ILE A 268 5.16 -12.51 -9.49
C ILE A 268 4.59 -11.69 -8.34
N CYS A 269 3.51 -12.15 -7.73
CA CYS A 269 2.90 -11.54 -6.56
C CYS A 269 3.17 -12.40 -5.31
N LEU A 270 3.89 -11.84 -4.35
CA LEU A 270 4.13 -12.43 -3.03
C LEU A 270 2.96 -12.07 -2.12
N ASP A 271 2.05 -13.00 -1.93
CA ASP A 271 0.77 -12.80 -1.25
C ASP A 271 0.82 -13.40 0.17
N ASN A 272 0.84 -12.53 1.15
CA ASN A 272 0.79 -12.88 2.57
C ASN A 272 -0.53 -12.48 3.25
N GLU A 273 -1.51 -12.01 2.47
CA GLU A 273 -2.85 -11.57 2.91
C GLU A 273 -2.83 -10.45 3.95
N SER A 274 -1.69 -9.72 4.04
CA SER A 274 -1.57 -8.66 5.05
C SER A 274 -0.64 -7.51 4.65
N TYR A 275 -0.91 -6.33 5.20
CA TYR A 275 -0.02 -5.17 5.15
C TYR A 275 1.06 -5.29 6.24
N SER A 276 2.05 -6.17 6.02
CA SER A 276 3.07 -6.50 7.03
C SER A 276 3.96 -5.32 7.44
N SER A 277 4.08 -4.28 6.62
CA SER A 277 4.89 -3.10 6.93
C SER A 277 4.18 -2.04 7.79
N THR A 278 2.86 -2.18 7.99
CA THR A 278 2.06 -1.17 8.71
C THR A 278 1.41 -1.68 10.00
N GLY A 279 1.46 -2.99 10.27
CA GLY A 279 0.91 -3.58 11.49
C GLY A 279 0.10 -4.85 11.27
N LEU A 280 0.28 -5.51 10.12
CA LEU A 280 -0.37 -6.81 9.83
C LEU A 280 -1.91 -6.73 9.66
N GLN A 281 -2.43 -5.58 9.24
CA GLN A 281 -3.84 -5.45 8.83
C GLN A 281 -4.10 -6.37 7.63
N ASN A 282 -5.31 -6.92 7.57
CA ASN A 282 -5.67 -7.82 6.48
C ASN A 282 -5.80 -7.07 5.16
N THR A 283 -5.28 -7.65 4.07
CA THR A 283 -5.65 -7.24 2.71
C THR A 283 -6.91 -7.98 2.26
N THR A 284 -7.48 -7.57 1.15
CA THR A 284 -8.63 -8.29 0.55
C THR A 284 -8.19 -9.46 -0.34
N SER A 285 -6.90 -9.81 -0.38
CA SER A 285 -6.39 -10.89 -1.24
C SER A 285 -6.90 -12.28 -0.87
N SER A 286 -7.27 -12.49 0.41
CA SER A 286 -7.88 -13.76 0.86
C SER A 286 -9.17 -14.10 0.11
N THR A 287 -9.92 -13.09 -0.35
CA THR A 287 -11.16 -13.26 -1.12
C THR A 287 -10.99 -12.93 -2.60
N THR A 288 -9.88 -12.25 -2.97
CA THR A 288 -9.57 -11.90 -4.34
C THR A 288 -8.62 -12.93 -4.94
N HIS A 289 -9.12 -13.79 -5.80
CA HIS A 289 -8.30 -14.77 -6.52
C HIS A 289 -7.41 -14.07 -7.57
N LEU A 290 -6.30 -13.48 -7.14
CA LEU A 290 -5.43 -12.64 -7.99
C LEU A 290 -4.89 -13.37 -9.22
N ASP A 291 -4.65 -14.68 -9.12
CA ASP A 291 -4.27 -15.55 -10.23
C ASP A 291 -5.36 -15.60 -11.32
N LYS A 292 -6.61 -15.77 -10.92
CA LYS A 292 -7.77 -15.78 -11.83
C LYS A 292 -8.05 -14.39 -12.39
N VAL A 293 -7.88 -13.35 -11.57
CA VAL A 293 -8.03 -11.96 -12.03
C VAL A 293 -7.02 -11.65 -13.13
N ALA A 294 -5.74 -12.00 -12.95
CA ALA A 294 -4.73 -11.81 -13.97
C ALA A 294 -5.07 -12.56 -15.27
N LEU A 295 -5.47 -13.82 -15.17
CA LEU A 295 -5.87 -14.63 -16.33
C LEU A 295 -7.05 -14.00 -17.08
N ASN A 296 -8.10 -13.59 -16.35
CA ASN A 296 -9.30 -12.96 -16.93
C ASN A 296 -9.03 -11.55 -17.49
N CYS A 297 -7.97 -10.88 -17.01
CA CYS A 297 -7.49 -9.63 -17.59
C CYS A 297 -6.69 -9.82 -18.91
N GLY A 298 -6.41 -11.06 -19.32
CA GLY A 298 -5.75 -11.35 -20.59
C GLY A 298 -4.27 -11.74 -20.48
N TYR A 299 -3.79 -12.05 -19.26
CA TYR A 299 -2.52 -12.73 -19.13
C TYR A 299 -2.58 -14.11 -19.81
N LYS A 300 -1.45 -14.53 -20.39
CA LYS A 300 -1.42 -15.76 -21.18
C LYS A 300 -1.48 -17.02 -20.32
N ASP A 301 -0.82 -16.99 -19.17
CA ASP A 301 -0.83 -18.07 -18.19
C ASP A 301 -0.77 -17.47 -16.78
N SER A 302 -1.39 -18.17 -15.82
CA SER A 302 -1.41 -17.77 -14.42
C SER A 302 -1.39 -19.00 -13.53
N LYS A 303 -0.47 -19.03 -12.56
CA LYS A 303 -0.26 -20.16 -11.65
C LYS A 303 -0.19 -19.68 -10.20
N THR A 304 -0.51 -20.58 -9.26
CA THR A 304 -0.38 -20.34 -7.82
C THR A 304 0.57 -21.34 -7.19
N ALA A 305 1.56 -20.90 -6.42
CA ALA A 305 2.49 -21.73 -5.68
C ALA A 305 2.25 -21.60 -4.17
N LEU A 306 2.08 -22.74 -3.49
CA LEU A 306 1.85 -22.84 -2.05
C LEU A 306 3.08 -23.40 -1.30
N THR A 307 3.95 -24.13 -1.99
CA THR A 307 5.14 -24.77 -1.45
C THR A 307 6.40 -24.37 -2.22
N LYS A 308 7.58 -24.59 -1.61
CA LYS A 308 8.88 -24.31 -2.27
C LYS A 308 9.04 -25.08 -3.58
N ASN A 309 8.67 -26.35 -3.57
CA ASN A 309 8.75 -27.20 -4.76
C ASN A 309 7.81 -26.72 -5.87
N GLU A 310 6.58 -26.34 -5.53
CA GLU A 310 5.65 -25.74 -6.49
C GLU A 310 6.18 -24.43 -7.07
N LEU A 311 6.78 -23.58 -6.22
CA LEU A 311 7.38 -22.32 -6.65
C LEU A 311 8.51 -22.58 -7.66
N GLU A 312 9.44 -23.48 -7.36
CA GLU A 312 10.56 -23.81 -8.27
C GLU A 312 10.09 -24.32 -9.62
N ASN A 313 9.13 -25.22 -9.63
CA ASN A 313 8.62 -25.83 -10.87
C ASN A 313 7.79 -24.85 -11.69
N LYS A 314 6.79 -24.18 -11.08
CA LYS A 314 5.88 -23.25 -11.76
C LYS A 314 6.64 -22.01 -12.27
N LEU A 315 7.60 -21.52 -11.50
CA LEU A 315 8.47 -20.42 -11.94
C LEU A 315 9.28 -20.82 -13.18
N GLN A 316 9.90 -22.02 -13.18
CA GLN A 316 10.67 -22.50 -14.32
C GLN A 316 9.80 -22.65 -15.58
N GLU A 317 8.58 -23.17 -15.44
CA GLU A 317 7.64 -23.30 -16.55
C GLU A 317 7.29 -21.92 -17.14
N LEU A 318 6.95 -20.92 -16.27
CA LEU A 318 6.55 -19.58 -16.72
C LEU A 318 7.72 -18.78 -17.30
N LEU A 319 8.95 -19.04 -16.87
CA LEU A 319 10.15 -18.43 -17.45
C LEU A 319 10.41 -18.91 -18.89
N ASN A 320 10.04 -20.15 -19.22
CA ASN A 320 10.31 -20.78 -20.52
C ASN A 320 9.27 -20.41 -21.58
N ILE A 321 8.16 -19.80 -21.22
CA ILE A 321 7.09 -19.42 -22.16
C ILE A 321 6.98 -17.91 -22.34
N ASN A 322 6.41 -17.50 -23.48
CA ASN A 322 6.08 -16.10 -23.70
C ASN A 322 4.93 -15.66 -22.80
N GLY A 323 5.02 -14.42 -22.26
CA GLY A 323 4.04 -13.78 -21.43
C GLY A 323 2.97 -12.95 -22.16
N PRO A 324 2.29 -12.08 -21.44
CA PRO A 324 2.48 -11.84 -20.01
C PRO A 324 2.00 -13.03 -19.17
N ASN A 325 2.81 -13.43 -18.21
CA ASN A 325 2.46 -14.53 -17.30
C ASN A 325 2.37 -14.00 -15.86
N PHE A 326 1.57 -14.67 -15.04
CA PHE A 326 1.39 -14.33 -13.62
C PHE A 326 1.71 -15.52 -12.72
N LEU A 327 2.38 -15.26 -11.59
CA LEU A 327 2.65 -16.25 -10.56
C LEU A 327 2.24 -15.70 -9.19
N LEU A 328 1.20 -16.27 -8.61
CA LEU A 328 0.82 -16.00 -7.22
C LEU A 328 1.63 -16.91 -6.29
N VAL A 329 2.35 -16.36 -5.35
CA VAL A 329 3.15 -17.10 -4.38
C VAL A 329 2.61 -16.81 -2.98
N LYS A 330 1.98 -17.80 -2.35
CA LYS A 330 1.49 -17.68 -1.00
C LYS A 330 2.64 -17.81 0.00
N VAL A 331 2.76 -16.80 0.88
CA VAL A 331 3.82 -16.71 1.87
C VAL A 331 3.26 -16.36 3.25
N LYS A 332 3.99 -16.70 4.31
CA LYS A 332 3.62 -16.37 5.68
C LYS A 332 3.54 -14.85 5.86
N PRO A 333 2.53 -14.33 6.58
CA PRO A 333 2.53 -12.94 7.02
C PRO A 333 3.67 -12.66 8.01
N GLY A 334 4.03 -11.40 8.12
CA GLY A 334 5.08 -10.93 9.02
C GLY A 334 6.35 -10.48 8.29
N ASN A 335 7.27 -9.97 9.07
CA ASN A 335 8.56 -9.48 8.61
C ASN A 335 9.68 -10.22 9.32
N ARG A 336 10.80 -10.38 8.64
CA ARG A 336 12.05 -10.81 9.26
C ARG A 336 12.63 -9.64 10.07
N ASP A 337 13.21 -9.95 11.22
CA ASP A 337 13.89 -8.96 12.04
C ASP A 337 15.17 -8.43 11.36
N ASN A 338 15.52 -7.19 11.68
CA ASN A 338 16.79 -6.56 11.29
C ASN A 338 17.05 -6.44 9.78
N VAL A 339 16.01 -6.47 8.93
CA VAL A 339 16.19 -6.21 7.48
C VAL A 339 16.57 -4.75 7.26
N LYS A 340 17.77 -4.54 6.72
CA LYS A 340 18.32 -3.21 6.48
C LYS A 340 17.54 -2.44 5.42
N ARG A 341 17.63 -1.12 5.46
CA ARG A 341 17.18 -0.28 4.34
C ARG A 341 18.16 -0.42 3.17
N ILE A 342 17.66 -0.16 1.96
CA ILE A 342 18.50 -0.05 0.77
C ILE A 342 19.42 1.16 0.97
N GLU A 343 20.72 0.95 0.83
CA GLU A 343 21.75 1.99 1.07
C GLU A 343 21.91 2.94 -0.11
N LEU A 344 21.47 2.52 -1.30
CA LEU A 344 21.51 3.33 -2.52
C LEU A 344 20.41 4.40 -2.51
N SER A 345 20.77 5.60 -2.92
CA SER A 345 19.78 6.65 -3.18
C SER A 345 18.90 6.32 -4.41
N PRO A 346 17.69 6.87 -4.52
CA PRO A 346 16.84 6.68 -5.70
C PRO A 346 17.53 7.07 -7.01
N GLU A 347 18.35 8.11 -6.98
CA GLU A 347 19.11 8.57 -8.15
C GLU A 347 20.19 7.56 -8.56
N GLU A 348 20.91 6.98 -7.60
CA GLU A 348 21.90 5.93 -7.86
C GLU A 348 21.25 4.66 -8.42
N ILE A 349 20.10 4.23 -7.85
CA ILE A 349 19.30 3.11 -8.38
C ILE A 349 18.96 3.37 -9.85
N THR A 350 18.46 4.55 -10.17
CA THR A 350 18.07 4.93 -11.54
C THR A 350 19.26 4.91 -12.48
N LYS A 351 20.38 5.57 -12.12
CA LYS A 351 21.58 5.66 -12.95
C LYS A 351 22.19 4.29 -13.26
N ARG A 352 22.37 3.45 -12.22
CA ARG A 352 22.96 2.12 -12.41
C ARG A 352 22.07 1.21 -13.25
N PHE A 353 20.74 1.24 -13.02
CA PHE A 353 19.79 0.47 -13.78
C PHE A 353 19.75 0.87 -15.26
N MET A 354 19.64 2.16 -15.56
CA MET A 354 19.67 2.64 -16.95
C MET A 354 20.97 2.28 -17.67
N ASN A 355 22.12 2.35 -16.98
CA ASN A 355 23.41 1.96 -17.58
C ASN A 355 23.49 0.45 -17.83
N ALA A 356 22.88 -0.38 -17.01
CA ALA A 356 22.83 -1.83 -17.21
C ALA A 356 21.93 -2.29 -18.36
N LEU A 357 21.05 -1.39 -18.84
CA LEU A 357 20.10 -1.66 -19.91
C LEU A 357 20.53 -1.03 -21.28
N LYS A 358 21.64 -0.33 -21.34
CA LYS A 358 22.23 0.15 -22.61
C LYS A 358 22.83 -1.03 -23.39
#